data_94cbceb7fdb0afd02439cb051c6464dc
#
_entry.id   94cbceb7fdb0afd02439cb051c6464dc
#
_cell.length_a   1.000
_cell.length_b   1.000
_cell.length_c   1.000
_cell.angle_alpha   90.00
_cell.angle_beta   90.00
_cell.angle_gamma   90.00
#
_symmetry.space_group_name_H-M   'P 1'
#
loop_
_entity.id
_entity.type
_entity.pdbx_description
1 polymer ?
#
loop_
_entity_poly.entity_id
_entity_poly.type
_entity_poly.pdbx_seq_one_letter_code
_entity_poly.pdbx_strand_id
1 'polypeptide(L)'
;MRFSSYLKDRLPAIFIFMVSWLVSIVFLNAYHVITEALVVVSVILWAGTVSAFLWDYLRKKSFYDKLQNCISELDQKYLISEMVTPPDFLEGRILADVLQECDRSMCDNVAFHRRESAEFREYIEIWVHEVKLPVASLQLMCHNDGNSKYSEQLKRIDDYIENVLYYARSRNAEKDYIIKKTSLKRAFIDTAIRYREELQERGIALSTENLDVDIMTDAKWLGFIFSQLMGNSMKYEATEISVTAEETSDSISLHFRDNGIGIPESDLPYIFEKSFTGENGRTHTKSTGMGLYIVSMLCQKLGHSVRAESVQGEYTDIIISFGKNDFLEVS
;
A
#
# COMPACT_ATOMS: atom_id res chain seq x y z
N MET A 1 -1.12 -17.33 28.91
CA MET A 1 -2.42 -17.88 29.42
C MET A 1 -2.54 -17.65 30.92
N ARG A 2 -3.62 -16.97 31.41
CA ARG A 2 -3.80 -16.71 32.87
C ARG A 2 -4.36 -17.95 33.59
N PHE A 3 -3.80 -18.28 34.75
CA PHE A 3 -4.24 -19.43 35.55
C PHE A 3 -5.73 -19.35 35.96
N SER A 4 -6.23 -18.13 36.24
CA SER A 4 -7.63 -17.91 36.59
C SER A 4 -8.60 -18.26 35.45
N SER A 5 -8.22 -18.01 34.19
CA SER A 5 -9.02 -18.37 33.02
C SER A 5 -9.05 -19.87 32.80
N TYR A 6 -7.91 -20.55 32.98
CA TYR A 6 -7.83 -22.01 32.91
C TYR A 6 -8.70 -22.66 33.98
N LEU A 7 -8.66 -22.17 35.25
CA LEU A 7 -9.45 -22.72 36.34
C LEU A 7 -10.95 -22.55 36.08
N LYS A 8 -11.38 -21.40 35.52
CA LYS A 8 -12.79 -21.18 35.17
C LYS A 8 -13.31 -22.19 34.15
N ASP A 9 -12.50 -22.51 33.14
CA ASP A 9 -12.84 -23.48 32.11
C ASP A 9 -12.96 -24.91 32.66
N ARG A 10 -12.23 -25.22 33.74
CA ARG A 10 -12.25 -26.52 34.45
C ARG A 10 -13.25 -26.65 35.59
N LEU A 11 -14.04 -25.60 35.90
CA LEU A 11 -15.05 -25.63 36.95
C LEU A 11 -16.01 -26.82 36.85
N PRO A 12 -16.56 -27.18 35.64
CA PRO A 12 -17.43 -28.35 35.54
C PRO A 12 -16.74 -29.67 35.94
N ALA A 13 -15.48 -29.86 35.53
CA ALA A 13 -14.70 -31.04 35.83
C ALA A 13 -14.38 -31.13 37.34
N ILE A 14 -14.02 -29.99 37.95
CA ILE A 14 -13.78 -29.90 39.42
C ILE A 14 -15.07 -30.21 40.17
N PHE A 15 -16.22 -29.70 39.73
CA PHE A 15 -17.51 -29.96 40.36
C PHE A 15 -17.86 -31.46 40.29
N ILE A 16 -17.72 -32.11 39.15
CA ILE A 16 -17.97 -33.54 38.97
C ILE A 16 -17.04 -34.34 39.88
N PHE A 17 -15.76 -33.97 39.97
CA PHE A 17 -14.81 -34.62 40.85
C PHE A 17 -15.22 -34.51 42.33
N MET A 18 -15.61 -33.29 42.80
CA MET A 18 -16.07 -33.05 44.18
C MET A 18 -17.30 -33.88 44.52
N VAL A 19 -18.29 -33.94 43.63
CA VAL A 19 -19.49 -34.76 43.85
C VAL A 19 -19.13 -36.25 43.91
N SER A 20 -18.31 -36.74 42.97
CA SER A 20 -17.86 -38.14 42.95
C SER A 20 -17.07 -38.52 44.22
N TRP A 21 -16.18 -37.63 44.67
CA TRP A 21 -15.41 -37.80 45.91
C TRP A 21 -16.34 -37.85 47.14
N LEU A 22 -17.35 -36.94 47.23
CA LEU A 22 -18.32 -36.91 48.32
C LEU A 22 -19.14 -38.21 48.39
N VAL A 23 -19.66 -38.67 47.25
CA VAL A 23 -20.40 -39.93 47.11
C VAL A 23 -19.53 -41.12 47.57
N SER A 24 -18.25 -41.13 47.14
CA SER A 24 -17.33 -42.20 47.52
C SER A 24 -17.08 -42.24 49.03
N ILE A 25 -16.92 -41.08 49.71
CA ILE A 25 -16.77 -41.02 51.18
C ILE A 25 -18.00 -41.49 51.84
N VAL A 26 -19.21 -41.05 51.42
CA VAL A 26 -20.48 -41.49 52.09
C VAL A 26 -20.64 -43.01 51.96
N PHE A 27 -20.34 -43.55 50.76
CA PHE A 27 -20.42 -45.00 50.55
C PHE A 27 -19.42 -45.77 51.39
N LEU A 28 -18.14 -45.40 51.47
CA LEU A 28 -17.13 -46.08 52.29
C LEU A 28 -17.42 -45.97 53.79
N ASN A 29 -17.98 -44.86 54.26
CA ASN A 29 -18.39 -44.70 55.62
C ASN A 29 -19.58 -45.63 56.03
N ALA A 30 -20.52 -45.81 55.07
CA ALA A 30 -21.65 -46.76 55.28
C ALA A 30 -21.16 -48.21 55.42
N TYR A 31 -20.00 -48.58 54.87
CA TYR A 31 -19.38 -49.92 55.10
C TYR A 31 -18.41 -49.98 56.24
N HIS A 32 -18.47 -49.02 57.19
CA HIS A 32 -17.63 -48.97 58.41
C HIS A 32 -16.11 -49.06 58.14
N VAL A 33 -15.63 -48.49 57.04
CA VAL A 33 -14.19 -48.39 56.77
C VAL A 33 -13.53 -47.49 57.81
N ILE A 34 -12.35 -47.88 58.30
CA ILE A 34 -11.58 -47.15 59.31
C ILE A 34 -11.30 -45.72 58.80
N THR A 35 -11.54 -44.71 59.66
CA THR A 35 -11.39 -43.25 59.27
C THR A 35 -10.00 -42.88 58.74
N GLU A 36 -8.97 -43.54 59.29
CA GLU A 36 -7.57 -43.31 58.79
C GLU A 36 -7.38 -43.72 57.33
N ALA A 37 -8.02 -44.83 56.91
CA ALA A 37 -7.97 -45.29 55.53
C ALA A 37 -8.76 -44.32 54.61
N LEU A 38 -9.88 -43.77 55.04
CA LEU A 38 -10.64 -42.76 54.30
C LEU A 38 -9.82 -41.50 54.06
N VAL A 39 -9.06 -41.02 55.03
CA VAL A 39 -8.18 -39.86 54.91
C VAL A 39 -7.08 -40.13 53.90
N VAL A 40 -6.40 -41.29 54.02
CA VAL A 40 -5.32 -41.65 53.10
C VAL A 40 -5.82 -41.71 51.65
N VAL A 41 -6.94 -42.37 51.38
CA VAL A 41 -7.54 -42.46 50.03
C VAL A 41 -7.91 -41.06 49.51
N SER A 42 -8.50 -40.21 50.35
CA SER A 42 -8.87 -38.85 49.99
C SER A 42 -7.62 -38.02 49.59
N VAL A 43 -6.55 -38.11 50.40
CA VAL A 43 -5.29 -37.39 50.08
C VAL A 43 -4.70 -37.85 48.76
N ILE A 44 -4.68 -39.16 48.49
CA ILE A 44 -4.17 -39.71 47.24
C ILE A 44 -5.00 -39.22 46.03
N LEU A 45 -6.34 -39.24 46.13
CA LEU A 45 -7.24 -38.78 45.07
C LEU A 45 -7.07 -37.29 44.80
N TRP A 46 -7.01 -36.46 45.84
CA TRP A 46 -6.77 -35.03 45.66
C TRP A 46 -5.39 -34.72 45.12
N ALA A 47 -4.33 -35.36 45.61
CA ALA A 47 -2.98 -35.18 45.11
C ALA A 47 -2.88 -35.58 43.63
N GLY A 48 -3.47 -36.71 43.24
CA GLY A 48 -3.53 -37.15 41.85
C GLY A 48 -4.25 -36.16 40.93
N THR A 49 -5.40 -35.65 41.37
CA THR A 49 -6.21 -34.70 40.61
C THR A 49 -5.48 -33.36 40.43
N VAL A 50 -4.92 -32.82 41.50
CA VAL A 50 -4.14 -31.58 41.47
C VAL A 50 -2.93 -31.72 40.54
N SER A 51 -2.22 -32.85 40.63
CA SER A 51 -1.06 -33.14 39.77
C SER A 51 -1.47 -33.20 38.27
N ALA A 52 -2.59 -33.85 37.95
CA ALA A 52 -3.11 -33.93 36.59
C ALA A 52 -3.50 -32.55 36.02
N PHE A 53 -4.19 -31.72 36.81
CA PHE A 53 -4.53 -30.36 36.40
C PHE A 53 -3.29 -29.46 36.23
N LEU A 54 -2.32 -29.57 37.14
CA LEU A 54 -1.07 -28.81 37.06
C LEU A 54 -0.28 -29.20 35.81
N TRP A 55 -0.18 -30.50 35.53
CA TRP A 55 0.48 -31.00 34.31
C TRP A 55 -0.19 -30.48 33.02
N ASP A 56 -1.54 -30.58 32.93
CA ASP A 56 -2.31 -30.09 31.79
C ASP A 56 -2.15 -28.57 31.60
N TYR A 57 -2.19 -27.81 32.72
CA TYR A 57 -1.96 -26.36 32.69
C TYR A 57 -0.58 -25.97 32.18
N LEU A 58 0.49 -26.60 32.71
CA LEU A 58 1.87 -26.27 32.31
C LEU A 58 2.11 -26.59 30.84
N ARG A 59 1.60 -27.72 30.37
CA ARG A 59 1.71 -28.14 28.96
C ARG A 59 1.00 -27.15 28.04
N LYS A 60 -0.22 -26.76 28.34
CA LYS A 60 -1.02 -25.82 27.54
C LYS A 60 -0.48 -24.40 27.63
N LYS A 61 -0.06 -23.97 28.83
CA LYS A 61 0.50 -22.62 29.02
C LYS A 61 1.69 -22.36 28.12
N SER A 62 2.64 -23.28 28.06
CA SER A 62 3.86 -23.12 27.22
C SER A 62 3.51 -22.87 25.76
N PHE A 63 2.55 -23.60 25.21
CA PHE A 63 2.13 -23.45 23.81
C PHE A 63 1.40 -22.12 23.56
N TYR A 64 0.38 -21.80 24.37
CA TYR A 64 -0.41 -20.59 24.17
C TYR A 64 0.36 -19.28 24.44
N ASP A 65 1.30 -19.31 25.41
CA ASP A 65 2.15 -18.15 25.68
C ASP A 65 3.13 -17.91 24.51
N LYS A 66 3.72 -18.97 23.93
CA LYS A 66 4.54 -18.85 22.71
C LYS A 66 3.73 -18.29 21.55
N LEU A 67 2.52 -18.80 21.33
CA LEU A 67 1.63 -18.33 20.26
C LEU A 67 1.31 -16.83 20.41
N GLN A 68 0.99 -16.38 21.64
CA GLN A 68 0.70 -14.96 21.88
C GLN A 68 1.92 -14.06 21.69
N ASN A 69 3.11 -14.51 22.12
CA ASN A 69 4.34 -13.75 21.93
C ASN A 69 4.71 -13.64 20.44
N CYS A 70 4.61 -14.74 19.69
CA CYS A 70 4.83 -14.71 18.24
C CYS A 70 3.92 -13.71 17.53
N ILE A 71 2.62 -13.66 17.89
CA ILE A 71 1.69 -12.67 17.28
C ILE A 71 2.08 -11.23 17.61
N SER A 72 2.63 -10.97 18.81
CA SER A 72 3.00 -9.62 19.23
C SER A 72 4.32 -9.13 18.64
N GLU A 73 5.24 -10.04 18.28
CA GLU A 73 6.57 -9.74 17.75
C GLU A 73 6.62 -9.73 16.22
N LEU A 74 5.65 -10.38 15.54
CA LEU A 74 5.61 -10.45 14.09
C LEU A 74 4.98 -9.20 13.47
N ASP A 75 5.71 -8.50 12.62
CA ASP A 75 5.18 -7.46 11.75
C ASP A 75 4.16 -8.04 10.74
N GLN A 76 4.46 -9.21 10.21
CA GLN A 76 3.63 -9.93 9.24
C GLN A 76 2.94 -11.12 9.92
N LYS A 77 1.75 -10.89 10.45
CA LYS A 77 1.00 -11.85 11.27
C LYS A 77 0.58 -13.14 10.58
N TYR A 78 0.58 -13.18 9.26
CA TYR A 78 0.25 -14.38 8.48
C TYR A 78 1.38 -15.44 8.53
N LEU A 79 2.61 -15.07 8.89
CA LEU A 79 3.71 -16.03 9.04
C LEU A 79 3.64 -16.86 10.33
N ILE A 80 2.59 -16.71 11.13
CA ILE A 80 2.45 -17.40 12.40
C ILE A 80 2.38 -18.93 12.24
N SER A 81 1.81 -19.42 11.15
CA SER A 81 1.68 -20.84 10.84
C SER A 81 3.04 -21.53 10.68
N GLU A 82 4.05 -20.82 10.16
CA GLU A 82 5.42 -21.35 9.98
C GLU A 82 6.20 -21.43 11.31
N MET A 83 5.85 -20.56 12.27
CA MET A 83 6.56 -20.47 13.56
C MET A 83 5.94 -21.36 14.66
N VAL A 84 4.72 -21.83 14.45
CA VAL A 84 4.00 -22.66 15.43
C VAL A 84 4.31 -24.13 15.23
N THR A 85 5.11 -24.71 16.13
CA THR A 85 5.29 -26.16 16.18
C THR A 85 4.05 -26.84 16.77
N PRO A 86 3.47 -27.87 16.12
CA PRO A 86 2.33 -28.59 16.66
C PRO A 86 2.62 -29.17 18.04
N PRO A 87 1.75 -28.93 19.04
CA PRO A 87 1.94 -29.46 20.39
C PRO A 87 1.46 -30.92 20.51
N ASP A 88 1.84 -31.59 21.62
CA ASP A 88 1.47 -32.99 21.85
C ASP A 88 0.01 -33.21 22.32
N PHE A 89 -0.80 -32.16 22.44
CA PHE A 89 -2.21 -32.27 22.89
C PHE A 89 -3.17 -31.97 21.72
N LEU A 90 -4.33 -32.66 21.75
CA LEU A 90 -5.26 -32.72 20.64
C LEU A 90 -5.76 -31.34 20.20
N GLU A 91 -6.23 -30.53 21.15
CA GLU A 91 -6.82 -29.21 20.84
C GLU A 91 -5.78 -28.26 20.21
N GLY A 92 -4.53 -28.34 20.66
CA GLY A 92 -3.44 -27.54 20.09
C GLY A 92 -3.03 -28.01 18.70
N ARG A 93 -3.06 -29.32 18.43
CA ARG A 93 -2.82 -29.86 17.06
C ARG A 93 -3.91 -29.41 16.12
N ILE A 94 -5.17 -29.56 16.50
CA ILE A 94 -6.30 -29.07 15.67
C ILE A 94 -6.17 -27.58 15.40
N LEU A 95 -5.79 -26.77 16.38
CA LEU A 95 -5.58 -25.34 16.19
C LEU A 95 -4.43 -25.06 15.19
N ALA A 96 -3.31 -25.78 15.34
CA ALA A 96 -2.18 -25.64 14.43
C ALA A 96 -2.55 -26.04 12.98
N ASP A 97 -3.26 -27.14 12.81
CA ASP A 97 -3.73 -27.62 11.50
C ASP A 97 -4.68 -26.60 10.84
N VAL A 98 -5.64 -26.06 11.62
CA VAL A 98 -6.56 -25.03 11.12
C VAL A 98 -5.83 -23.76 10.73
N LEU A 99 -4.86 -23.30 11.54
CA LEU A 99 -4.05 -22.13 11.21
C LEU A 99 -3.24 -22.34 9.92
N GLN A 100 -2.64 -23.53 9.75
CA GLN A 100 -1.89 -23.87 8.56
C GLN A 100 -2.77 -23.93 7.31
N GLU A 101 -3.98 -24.49 7.40
CA GLU A 101 -4.94 -24.55 6.29
C GLU A 101 -5.43 -23.15 5.91
N CYS A 102 -5.74 -22.31 6.91
CA CYS A 102 -6.14 -20.92 6.68
C CYS A 102 -5.03 -20.11 5.99
N ASP A 103 -3.79 -20.27 6.45
CA ASP A 103 -2.65 -19.58 5.87
C ASP A 103 -2.40 -20.03 4.43
N ARG A 104 -2.42 -21.33 4.17
CA ARG A 104 -2.29 -21.89 2.83
C ARG A 104 -3.35 -21.32 1.88
N SER A 105 -4.61 -21.32 2.30
CA SER A 105 -5.71 -20.75 1.51
C SER A 105 -5.50 -19.25 1.25
N MET A 106 -4.98 -18.52 2.23
CA MET A 106 -4.70 -17.09 2.13
C MET A 106 -3.53 -16.83 1.17
N CYS A 107 -2.45 -17.62 1.25
CA CYS A 107 -1.31 -17.56 0.34
C CYS A 107 -1.72 -17.86 -1.11
N ASP A 108 -2.54 -18.89 -1.31
CA ASP A 108 -3.05 -19.27 -2.64
C ASP A 108 -3.92 -18.16 -3.24
N ASN A 109 -4.77 -17.53 -2.43
CA ASN A 109 -5.61 -16.41 -2.85
C ASN A 109 -4.78 -15.17 -3.21
N VAL A 110 -3.79 -14.81 -2.38
CA VAL A 110 -2.87 -13.71 -2.68
C VAL A 110 -2.06 -13.99 -3.95
N ALA A 111 -1.57 -15.23 -4.12
CA ALA A 111 -0.84 -15.63 -5.32
C ALA A 111 -1.73 -15.56 -6.58
N PHE A 112 -3.00 -15.98 -6.47
CA PHE A 112 -3.98 -15.86 -7.55
C PHE A 112 -4.19 -14.40 -7.97
N HIS A 113 -4.47 -13.50 -7.03
CA HIS A 113 -4.68 -12.08 -7.34
C HIS A 113 -3.42 -11.38 -7.86
N ARG A 114 -2.24 -11.80 -7.41
CA ARG A 114 -0.97 -11.29 -7.97
C ARG A 114 -0.79 -11.72 -9.44
N ARG A 115 -1.13 -12.96 -9.79
CA ARG A 115 -1.06 -13.45 -11.18
C ARG A 115 -2.07 -12.73 -12.07
N GLU A 116 -3.33 -12.65 -11.65
CA GLU A 116 -4.39 -11.92 -12.37
C GLU A 116 -3.98 -10.48 -12.65
N SER A 117 -3.41 -9.81 -11.65
CA SER A 117 -2.94 -8.43 -11.78
C SER A 117 -1.73 -8.31 -12.73
N ALA A 118 -0.84 -9.30 -12.76
CA ALA A 118 0.30 -9.34 -13.68
C ALA A 118 -0.16 -9.60 -15.13
N GLU A 119 -1.08 -10.55 -15.34
CA GLU A 119 -1.66 -10.85 -16.65
C GLU A 119 -2.43 -9.66 -17.21
N PHE A 120 -3.20 -8.97 -16.36
CA PHE A 120 -3.90 -7.73 -16.77
C PHE A 120 -2.93 -6.64 -17.22
N ARG A 121 -1.80 -6.46 -16.52
CA ARG A 121 -0.76 -5.50 -16.91
C ARG A 121 -0.15 -5.84 -18.26
N GLU A 122 0.25 -7.11 -18.45
CA GLU A 122 0.82 -7.59 -19.71
C GLU A 122 -0.16 -7.37 -20.87
N TYR A 123 -1.43 -7.69 -20.66
CA TYR A 123 -2.49 -7.43 -21.64
C TYR A 123 -2.59 -5.93 -21.99
N ILE A 124 -2.57 -5.05 -21.01
CA ILE A 124 -2.63 -3.60 -21.24
C ILE A 124 -1.37 -3.10 -21.98
N GLU A 125 -0.19 -3.63 -21.68
CA GLU A 125 1.05 -3.25 -22.37
C GLU A 125 1.00 -3.64 -23.86
N ILE A 126 0.55 -4.85 -24.18
CA ILE A 126 0.37 -5.31 -25.56
C ILE A 126 -0.68 -4.46 -26.26
N TRP A 127 -1.84 -4.26 -25.64
CA TRP A 127 -2.92 -3.46 -26.18
C TRP A 127 -2.50 -2.02 -26.49
N VAL A 128 -1.79 -1.38 -25.56
CA VAL A 128 -1.23 -0.02 -25.77
C VAL A 128 -0.30 0.03 -26.96
N HIS A 129 0.59 -0.96 -27.09
CA HIS A 129 1.50 -1.03 -28.23
C HIS A 129 0.74 -1.17 -29.57
N GLU A 130 -0.28 -2.02 -29.62
CA GLU A 130 -1.10 -2.21 -30.82
C GLU A 130 -1.92 -0.97 -31.20
N VAL A 131 -2.42 -0.20 -30.20
CA VAL A 131 -3.17 1.03 -30.46
C VAL A 131 -2.26 2.20 -30.87
N LYS A 132 -1.04 2.28 -30.33
CA LYS A 132 -0.07 3.32 -30.72
C LYS A 132 0.31 3.28 -32.19
N LEU A 133 0.39 2.09 -32.80
CA LEU A 133 0.74 1.94 -34.20
C LEU A 133 -0.23 2.65 -35.18
N PRO A 134 -1.57 2.38 -35.12
CA PRO A 134 -2.51 3.10 -35.98
C PRO A 134 -2.63 4.57 -35.62
N VAL A 135 -2.47 4.97 -34.33
CA VAL A 135 -2.46 6.40 -33.97
C VAL A 135 -1.28 7.11 -34.59
N ALA A 136 -0.07 6.56 -34.53
CA ALA A 136 1.11 7.13 -35.16
C ALA A 136 0.96 7.22 -36.70
N SER A 137 0.35 6.21 -37.33
CA SER A 137 0.06 6.22 -38.76
C SER A 137 -0.92 7.34 -39.14
N LEU A 138 -1.97 7.55 -38.35
CA LEU A 138 -2.94 8.63 -38.54
C LEU A 138 -2.30 10.00 -38.27
N GLN A 139 -1.42 10.15 -37.28
CA GLN A 139 -0.66 11.38 -37.05
C GLN A 139 0.19 11.76 -38.26
N LEU A 140 0.88 10.77 -38.85
CA LEU A 140 1.69 10.98 -40.05
C LEU A 140 0.85 11.41 -41.27
N MET A 141 -0.32 10.78 -41.47
CA MET A 141 -1.27 11.16 -42.50
C MET A 141 -1.79 12.59 -42.31
N CYS A 142 -2.19 12.95 -41.08
CA CYS A 142 -2.66 14.30 -40.78
C CYS A 142 -1.58 15.36 -40.95
N HIS A 143 -0.33 15.04 -40.61
CA HIS A 143 0.80 15.95 -40.84
C HIS A 143 1.02 16.23 -42.34
N ASN A 144 0.96 15.16 -43.15
CA ASN A 144 1.12 15.29 -44.59
C ASN A 144 -0.03 16.06 -45.27
N ASP A 145 -1.25 15.95 -44.77
CA ASP A 145 -2.45 16.61 -45.29
C ASP A 145 -2.65 18.02 -44.71
N GLY A 146 -1.80 18.48 -43.81
CA GLY A 146 -1.87 19.80 -43.16
C GLY A 146 -3.10 20.03 -42.27
N ASN A 147 -3.76 18.96 -41.81
CA ASN A 147 -5.00 19.06 -41.06
C ASN A 147 -4.75 19.10 -39.53
N SER A 148 -4.54 20.30 -39.00
CA SER A 148 -4.21 20.55 -37.59
C SER A 148 -5.27 20.07 -36.57
N LYS A 149 -6.56 20.08 -36.94
CA LYS A 149 -7.65 19.69 -36.04
C LYS A 149 -7.60 18.19 -35.68
N TYR A 150 -7.30 17.33 -36.63
CA TYR A 150 -7.19 15.90 -36.37
C TYR A 150 -5.89 15.57 -35.61
N SER A 151 -4.81 16.31 -35.88
CA SER A 151 -3.54 16.15 -35.15
C SER A 151 -3.70 16.36 -33.64
N GLU A 152 -4.45 17.41 -33.26
CA GLU A 152 -4.74 17.67 -31.83
C GLU A 152 -5.54 16.53 -31.16
N GLN A 153 -6.57 15.98 -31.83
CA GLN A 153 -7.35 14.87 -31.29
C GLN A 153 -6.52 13.58 -31.18
N LEU A 154 -5.64 13.32 -32.16
CA LEU A 154 -4.75 12.16 -32.10
C LEU A 154 -3.72 12.27 -30.97
N LYS A 155 -3.20 13.48 -30.71
CA LYS A 155 -2.33 13.72 -29.56
C LYS A 155 -3.06 13.43 -28.23
N ARG A 156 -4.33 13.87 -28.10
CA ARG A 156 -5.14 13.57 -26.91
C ARG A 156 -5.36 12.06 -26.71
N ILE A 157 -5.53 11.31 -27.81
CA ILE A 157 -5.66 9.84 -27.75
C ILE A 157 -4.34 9.23 -27.26
N ASP A 158 -3.20 9.70 -27.75
CA ASP A 158 -1.88 9.23 -27.33
C ASP A 158 -1.63 9.51 -25.83
N ASP A 159 -1.98 10.71 -25.35
CA ASP A 159 -1.93 11.06 -23.93
C ASP A 159 -2.80 10.13 -23.05
N TYR A 160 -4.01 9.76 -23.53
CA TYR A 160 -4.87 8.82 -22.80
C TYR A 160 -4.27 7.41 -22.76
N ILE A 161 -3.69 6.96 -23.84
CA ILE A 161 -2.99 5.66 -23.92
C ILE A 161 -1.80 5.64 -22.94
N GLU A 162 -1.00 6.70 -22.92
CA GLU A 162 0.12 6.86 -21.97
C GLU A 162 -0.38 6.79 -20.51
N ASN A 163 -1.45 7.50 -20.19
CA ASN A 163 -2.04 7.48 -18.85
C ASN A 163 -2.50 6.08 -18.43
N VAL A 164 -3.14 5.32 -19.32
CA VAL A 164 -3.55 3.94 -19.08
C VAL A 164 -2.34 3.04 -18.83
N LEU A 165 -1.29 3.17 -19.64
CA LEU A 165 -0.05 2.41 -19.52
C LEU A 165 0.63 2.68 -18.16
N TYR A 166 0.80 3.94 -17.81
CA TYR A 166 1.41 4.32 -16.54
C TYR A 166 0.57 3.87 -15.34
N TYR A 167 -0.76 3.96 -15.42
CA TYR A 167 -1.65 3.45 -14.40
C TYR A 167 -1.54 1.92 -14.23
N ALA A 168 -1.50 1.16 -15.33
CA ALA A 168 -1.36 -0.29 -15.27
C ALA A 168 -0.01 -0.71 -14.66
N ARG A 169 1.09 -0.06 -15.06
CA ARG A 169 2.43 -0.29 -14.50
C ARG A 169 2.53 0.06 -13.03
N SER A 170 1.91 1.16 -12.62
CA SER A 170 2.03 1.65 -11.24
C SER A 170 1.32 0.76 -10.20
N ARG A 171 0.28 0.00 -10.55
CA ARG A 171 -0.44 -0.85 -9.60
C ARG A 171 0.40 -1.98 -9.01
N ASN A 172 1.38 -2.53 -9.76
CA ASN A 172 2.16 -3.70 -9.37
C ASN A 172 3.67 -3.45 -9.29
N ALA A 173 4.08 -2.21 -9.21
CA ALA A 173 5.44 -1.78 -9.51
C ALA A 173 6.47 -1.93 -8.37
N GLU A 174 6.20 -2.74 -7.32
CA GLU A 174 7.22 -3.00 -6.28
C GLU A 174 8.55 -3.59 -6.85
N LYS A 175 8.55 -4.07 -8.10
CA LYS A 175 9.74 -4.63 -8.79
C LYS A 175 10.27 -3.80 -9.95
N ASP A 176 9.57 -2.75 -10.38
CA ASP A 176 9.89 -2.03 -11.62
C ASP A 176 10.52 -0.63 -11.39
N TYR A 177 10.66 -0.19 -10.14
CA TYR A 177 11.32 1.09 -9.83
C TYR A 177 12.82 0.93 -9.70
N ILE A 178 13.57 1.69 -10.48
CA ILE A 178 15.02 1.78 -10.37
C ILE A 178 15.35 3.09 -9.65
N ILE A 179 15.27 3.06 -8.31
CA ILE A 179 15.63 4.23 -7.50
C ILE A 179 17.14 4.42 -7.52
N LYS A 180 17.58 5.55 -8.02
CA LYS A 180 18.98 5.93 -8.10
C LYS A 180 19.15 7.43 -7.93
N LYS A 181 20.38 7.85 -7.66
CA LYS A 181 20.75 9.26 -7.62
C LYS A 181 20.50 9.89 -8.99
N THR A 182 19.56 10.83 -9.06
CA THR A 182 19.05 11.45 -10.29
C THR A 182 19.15 12.95 -10.18
N SER A 183 19.73 13.60 -11.19
CA SER A 183 19.75 15.07 -11.27
C SER A 183 18.36 15.59 -11.61
N LEU A 184 17.82 16.41 -10.70
CA LEU A 184 16.49 17.03 -10.84
C LEU A 184 16.44 17.92 -12.09
N LYS A 185 17.47 18.73 -12.29
CA LYS A 185 17.62 19.61 -13.45
C LYS A 185 17.58 18.84 -14.75
N ARG A 186 18.34 17.75 -14.86
CA ARG A 186 18.40 16.95 -16.09
C ARG A 186 17.04 16.30 -16.39
N ALA A 187 16.39 15.71 -15.40
CA ALA A 187 15.07 15.10 -15.57
C ALA A 187 14.01 16.11 -16.04
N PHE A 188 14.06 17.34 -15.51
CA PHE A 188 13.18 18.41 -15.92
C PHE A 188 13.49 18.89 -17.35
N ILE A 189 14.76 19.15 -17.67
CA ILE A 189 15.17 19.62 -19.00
C ILE A 189 14.81 18.59 -20.07
N ASP A 190 15.06 17.31 -19.86
CA ASP A 190 14.72 16.24 -20.80
C ASP A 190 13.20 16.22 -21.11
N THR A 191 12.38 16.57 -20.13
CA THR A 191 10.93 16.72 -20.31
C THR A 191 10.59 18.02 -21.04
N ALA A 192 11.16 19.15 -20.64
CA ALA A 192 10.91 20.45 -21.23
C ALA A 192 11.26 20.49 -22.74
N ILE A 193 12.33 19.80 -23.16
CA ILE A 193 12.70 19.67 -24.58
C ILE A 193 11.59 19.00 -25.37
N ARG A 194 10.92 18.00 -24.83
CA ARG A 194 9.80 17.31 -25.54
C ARG A 194 8.57 18.20 -25.73
N TYR A 195 8.37 19.19 -24.87
CA TYR A 195 7.25 20.13 -24.94
C TYR A 195 7.65 21.49 -25.57
N ARG A 196 8.89 21.65 -26.05
CA ARG A 196 9.44 22.92 -26.51
C ARG A 196 8.58 23.57 -27.58
N GLU A 197 8.21 22.84 -28.62
CA GLU A 197 7.41 23.35 -29.73
C GLU A 197 6.05 23.85 -29.25
N GLU A 198 5.36 23.07 -28.44
CA GLU A 198 4.04 23.42 -27.91
C GLU A 198 4.06 24.61 -26.94
N LEU A 199 5.10 24.69 -26.10
CA LEU A 199 5.31 25.86 -25.24
C LEU A 199 5.55 27.12 -26.04
N GLN A 200 6.35 27.02 -27.12
CA GLN A 200 6.60 28.16 -28.05
C GLN A 200 5.35 28.57 -28.83
N GLU A 201 4.59 27.63 -29.36
CA GLU A 201 3.35 27.92 -30.10
C GLU A 201 2.30 28.60 -29.20
N ARG A 202 2.24 28.23 -27.91
CA ARG A 202 1.31 28.83 -26.93
C ARG A 202 1.87 30.09 -26.25
N GLY A 203 3.14 30.46 -26.52
CA GLY A 203 3.78 31.62 -25.90
C GLY A 203 4.02 31.47 -24.39
N ILE A 204 4.19 30.23 -23.90
CA ILE A 204 4.38 29.97 -22.48
C ILE A 204 5.86 30.16 -22.12
N ALA A 205 6.13 31.07 -21.18
CA ALA A 205 7.44 31.28 -20.61
C ALA A 205 7.78 30.18 -19.58
N LEU A 206 9.02 29.67 -19.64
CA LEU A 206 9.52 28.66 -18.69
C LEU A 206 10.72 29.22 -17.94
N SER A 207 10.64 29.24 -16.60
CA SER A 207 11.73 29.64 -15.72
C SER A 207 12.14 28.52 -14.76
N THR A 208 13.42 28.45 -14.42
CA THR A 208 13.94 27.44 -13.49
C THR A 208 14.94 28.06 -12.51
N GLU A 209 14.82 27.72 -11.23
CA GLU A 209 15.74 28.17 -10.18
C GLU A 209 16.15 27.02 -9.25
N ASN A 210 17.41 26.98 -8.87
CA ASN A 210 17.96 26.06 -7.87
C ASN A 210 17.76 24.56 -8.16
N LEU A 211 17.62 24.17 -9.43
CA LEU A 211 17.41 22.73 -9.81
C LEU A 211 18.70 21.91 -9.80
N ASP A 212 19.87 22.51 -9.54
CA ASP A 212 21.17 21.81 -9.53
C ASP A 212 21.34 20.93 -8.26
N VAL A 213 20.35 20.09 -7.99
CA VAL A 213 20.31 19.16 -6.85
C VAL A 213 20.07 17.73 -7.35
N ASP A 214 20.61 16.77 -6.60
CA ASP A 214 20.40 15.35 -6.85
C ASP A 214 19.41 14.77 -5.83
N ILE A 215 18.48 13.95 -6.30
CA ILE A 215 17.46 13.28 -5.50
C ILE A 215 17.50 11.77 -5.73
N MET A 216 17.07 10.98 -4.75
CA MET A 216 16.91 9.54 -4.88
C MET A 216 15.52 9.23 -5.45
N THR A 217 15.46 8.86 -6.74
CA THR A 217 14.20 8.60 -7.43
C THR A 217 14.44 7.82 -8.74
N ASP A 218 13.37 7.41 -9.40
CA ASP A 218 13.43 6.87 -10.76
C ASP A 218 13.21 7.99 -11.79
N ALA A 219 14.21 8.22 -12.63
CA ALA A 219 14.19 9.30 -13.63
C ALA A 219 13.03 9.19 -14.65
N LYS A 220 12.65 7.96 -15.02
CA LYS A 220 11.57 7.70 -15.98
C LYS A 220 10.21 8.12 -15.40
N TRP A 221 9.94 7.74 -14.16
CA TRP A 221 8.71 8.07 -13.47
C TRP A 221 8.63 9.57 -13.12
N LEU A 222 9.75 10.16 -12.73
CA LEU A 222 9.85 11.61 -12.53
C LEU A 222 9.57 12.38 -13.83
N GLY A 223 10.12 11.94 -14.96
CA GLY A 223 9.83 12.52 -16.26
C GLY A 223 8.34 12.45 -16.65
N PHE A 224 7.64 11.36 -16.29
CA PHE A 224 6.20 11.28 -16.47
C PHE A 224 5.45 12.28 -15.56
N ILE A 225 5.85 12.41 -14.29
CA ILE A 225 5.27 13.40 -13.36
C ILE A 225 5.39 14.80 -13.98
N PHE A 226 6.57 15.20 -14.44
CA PHE A 226 6.75 16.49 -15.11
C PHE A 226 5.89 16.65 -16.36
N SER A 227 5.74 15.58 -17.15
CA SER A 227 4.87 15.61 -18.33
C SER A 227 3.41 15.88 -17.98
N GLN A 228 2.91 15.26 -16.90
CA GLN A 228 1.54 15.49 -16.41
C GLN A 228 1.33 16.91 -15.89
N LEU A 229 2.31 17.45 -15.17
CA LEU A 229 2.24 18.82 -14.65
C LEU A 229 2.29 19.86 -15.79
N MET A 230 3.22 19.71 -16.75
CA MET A 230 3.28 20.57 -17.94
C MET A 230 1.98 20.49 -18.75
N GLY A 231 1.47 19.29 -19.01
CA GLY A 231 0.21 19.10 -19.71
C GLY A 231 -0.97 19.79 -19.01
N ASN A 232 -1.02 19.76 -17.68
CA ASN A 232 -2.03 20.49 -16.92
C ASN A 232 -1.87 22.00 -17.06
N SER A 233 -0.67 22.56 -16.89
CA SER A 233 -0.45 24.00 -17.03
C SER A 233 -0.85 24.53 -18.43
N MET A 234 -0.47 23.81 -19.48
CA MET A 234 -0.89 24.15 -20.84
C MET A 234 -2.40 24.07 -21.05
N LYS A 235 -3.04 23.11 -20.42
CA LYS A 235 -4.48 22.87 -20.50
C LYS A 235 -5.30 23.93 -19.77
N TYR A 236 -4.77 24.42 -18.65
CA TYR A 236 -5.43 25.40 -17.78
C TYR A 236 -4.89 26.83 -17.99
N GLU A 237 -4.53 27.13 -19.26
CA GLU A 237 -4.27 28.48 -19.77
C GLU A 237 -3.08 29.21 -19.09
N ALA A 238 -2.09 28.48 -18.61
CA ALA A 238 -0.87 29.10 -18.12
C ALA A 238 -0.12 29.84 -19.23
N THR A 239 0.42 30.99 -18.92
CA THR A 239 1.34 31.77 -19.75
C THR A 239 2.77 31.75 -19.20
N GLU A 240 2.94 31.31 -17.97
CA GLU A 240 4.23 31.17 -17.32
C GLU A 240 4.25 29.92 -16.45
N ILE A 241 5.35 29.16 -16.51
CA ILE A 241 5.65 28.02 -15.64
C ILE A 241 7.00 28.29 -14.97
N SER A 242 7.01 28.26 -13.65
CA SER A 242 8.22 28.40 -12.81
C SER A 242 8.47 27.11 -12.05
N VAL A 243 9.69 26.58 -12.16
CA VAL A 243 10.09 25.36 -11.46
C VAL A 243 11.30 25.67 -10.57
N THR A 244 11.10 25.58 -9.24
CA THR A 244 12.12 25.92 -8.26
C THR A 244 12.33 24.78 -7.26
N ALA A 245 13.56 24.61 -6.77
CA ALA A 245 13.84 23.67 -5.72
C ALA A 245 14.32 24.38 -4.46
N GLU A 246 13.74 24.02 -3.32
CA GLU A 246 14.13 24.48 -2.00
C GLU A 246 14.74 23.32 -1.23
N GLU A 247 15.98 23.51 -0.79
CA GLU A 247 16.71 22.49 -0.05
C GLU A 247 16.73 22.83 1.44
N THR A 248 16.27 21.89 2.28
CA THR A 248 16.33 21.94 3.74
C THR A 248 17.32 20.91 4.29
N SER A 249 17.51 20.84 5.61
CA SER A 249 18.34 19.80 6.26
C SER A 249 17.86 18.39 5.91
N ASP A 250 16.54 18.16 5.85
CA ASP A 250 15.95 16.82 5.85
C ASP A 250 15.26 16.45 4.54
N SER A 251 14.98 17.44 3.67
CA SER A 251 14.25 17.25 2.44
C SER A 251 14.61 18.26 1.36
N ILE A 252 14.25 17.93 0.12
CA ILE A 252 14.25 18.84 -1.03
C ILE A 252 12.79 18.98 -1.45
N SER A 253 12.27 20.21 -1.54
CA SER A 253 10.94 20.53 -2.02
C SER A 253 11.04 21.12 -3.41
N LEU A 254 10.38 20.50 -4.38
CA LEU A 254 10.24 20.98 -5.74
C LEU A 254 8.90 21.69 -5.87
N HIS A 255 8.90 22.94 -6.27
CA HIS A 255 7.75 23.75 -6.59
C HIS A 255 7.59 23.78 -8.10
N PHE A 256 6.47 23.27 -8.58
CA PHE A 256 6.06 23.40 -9.98
C PHE A 256 4.84 24.31 -10.04
N ARG A 257 5.10 25.59 -10.30
CA ARG A 257 4.11 26.67 -10.25
C ARG A 257 3.75 27.17 -11.63
N ASP A 258 2.49 27.34 -11.89
CA ASP A 258 1.96 27.99 -13.09
C ASP A 258 1.01 29.14 -12.71
N ASN A 259 0.87 30.10 -13.60
CA ASN A 259 -0.02 31.25 -13.49
C ASN A 259 -1.34 31.06 -14.24
N GLY A 260 -1.80 29.83 -14.39
CA GLY A 260 -3.06 29.50 -15.05
C GLY A 260 -4.30 29.93 -14.26
N ILE A 261 -5.46 29.38 -14.62
CA ILE A 261 -6.75 29.72 -13.97
C ILE A 261 -6.86 29.38 -12.50
N GLY A 262 -5.87 28.71 -11.92
CA GLY A 262 -5.88 28.25 -10.52
C GLY A 262 -6.95 27.22 -10.21
N ILE A 263 -7.03 26.81 -8.96
CA ILE A 263 -7.96 25.79 -8.45
C ILE A 263 -8.81 26.42 -7.34
N PRO A 264 -10.15 26.29 -7.38
CA PRO A 264 -11.00 26.70 -6.26
C PRO A 264 -10.62 26.03 -4.95
N GLU A 265 -10.69 26.74 -3.84
CA GLU A 265 -10.36 26.19 -2.51
C GLU A 265 -11.20 24.95 -2.15
N SER A 266 -12.46 24.90 -2.59
CA SER A 266 -13.35 23.74 -2.43
C SER A 266 -12.85 22.48 -3.13
N ASP A 267 -12.11 22.61 -4.23
CA ASP A 267 -11.64 21.52 -5.06
C ASP A 267 -10.26 21.00 -4.62
N LEU A 268 -9.42 21.85 -3.99
CA LEU A 268 -8.06 21.52 -3.57
C LEU A 268 -7.92 20.22 -2.80
N PRO A 269 -8.77 19.86 -1.83
CA PRO A 269 -8.66 18.60 -1.10
C PRO A 269 -8.83 17.35 -1.97
N TYR A 270 -9.49 17.48 -3.13
CA TYR A 270 -9.92 16.37 -3.97
C TYR A 270 -9.13 16.21 -5.26
N ILE A 271 -8.25 17.15 -5.62
CA ILE A 271 -7.55 17.15 -6.93
C ILE A 271 -6.69 15.92 -7.18
N PHE A 272 -6.25 15.24 -6.12
CA PHE A 272 -5.51 13.99 -6.19
C PHE A 272 -6.39 12.74 -6.12
N GLU A 273 -7.70 12.89 -6.01
CA GLU A 273 -8.62 11.76 -6.02
C GLU A 273 -8.86 11.21 -7.43
N LYS A 274 -9.09 9.90 -7.50
CA LYS A 274 -9.30 9.20 -8.77
C LYS A 274 -10.53 9.74 -9.50
N SER A 275 -10.33 10.12 -10.78
CA SER A 275 -11.39 10.63 -11.67
C SER A 275 -12.04 11.94 -11.20
N PHE A 276 -11.41 12.68 -10.29
CA PHE A 276 -11.86 14.00 -9.91
C PHE A 276 -11.51 15.03 -11.00
N THR A 277 -12.49 15.80 -11.48
CA THR A 277 -12.30 16.76 -12.56
C THR A 277 -12.56 18.21 -12.15
N GLY A 278 -13.06 18.45 -10.94
CA GLY A 278 -13.38 19.78 -10.46
C GLY A 278 -14.37 20.56 -11.35
N GLU A 279 -14.63 21.81 -10.99
CA GLU A 279 -15.47 22.71 -11.78
C GLU A 279 -14.78 23.09 -13.11
N ASN A 280 -13.49 23.38 -13.08
CA ASN A 280 -12.69 23.76 -14.25
C ASN A 280 -12.59 22.63 -15.29
N GLY A 281 -12.48 21.38 -14.83
CA GLY A 281 -12.38 20.22 -15.72
C GLY A 281 -13.70 19.82 -16.40
N ARG A 282 -14.82 20.25 -15.86
CA ARG A 282 -16.16 20.03 -16.45
C ARG A 282 -16.53 21.10 -17.48
N THR A 283 -16.12 22.32 -17.23
CA THR A 283 -16.53 23.50 -18.03
C THR A 283 -15.58 23.82 -19.18
N HIS A 284 -14.27 23.78 -18.95
CA HIS A 284 -13.28 24.25 -19.94
C HIS A 284 -12.71 23.13 -20.85
N THR A 285 -12.44 21.95 -20.32
CA THR A 285 -11.89 20.83 -21.09
C THR A 285 -12.32 19.50 -20.52
N LYS A 286 -12.89 18.61 -21.36
CA LYS A 286 -13.20 17.23 -20.92
C LYS A 286 -11.92 16.54 -20.43
N SER A 287 -11.71 16.51 -19.12
CA SER A 287 -10.59 15.85 -18.48
C SER A 287 -10.99 14.52 -17.87
N THR A 288 -10.07 13.56 -17.85
CA THR A 288 -10.33 12.24 -17.24
C THR A 288 -10.21 12.24 -15.71
N GLY A 289 -9.62 13.29 -15.13
CA GLY A 289 -9.29 13.36 -13.70
C GLY A 289 -8.25 12.32 -13.25
N MET A 290 -7.48 11.74 -14.18
CA MET A 290 -6.50 10.70 -13.89
C MET A 290 -5.07 11.25 -13.69
N GLY A 291 -4.72 12.38 -14.29
CA GLY A 291 -3.33 12.88 -14.33
C GLY A 291 -2.76 13.12 -12.92
N LEU A 292 -3.36 14.00 -12.13
CA LEU A 292 -2.89 14.30 -10.77
C LEU A 292 -3.04 13.11 -9.80
N TYR A 293 -4.06 12.27 -9.98
CA TYR A 293 -4.18 11.02 -9.24
C TYR A 293 -2.97 10.10 -9.49
N ILE A 294 -2.55 9.93 -10.74
CA ILE A 294 -1.37 9.12 -11.09
C ILE A 294 -0.10 9.77 -10.52
N VAL A 295 0.04 11.10 -10.57
CA VAL A 295 1.15 11.84 -9.95
C VAL A 295 1.23 11.54 -8.46
N SER A 296 0.13 11.68 -7.72
CA SER A 296 0.09 11.39 -6.28
C SER A 296 0.46 9.94 -5.96
N MET A 297 -0.12 8.99 -6.69
CA MET A 297 0.17 7.58 -6.53
C MET A 297 1.64 7.25 -6.80
N LEU A 298 2.25 7.84 -7.83
CA LEU A 298 3.66 7.63 -8.15
C LEU A 298 4.58 8.26 -7.12
N CYS A 299 4.29 9.47 -6.66
CA CYS A 299 5.03 10.11 -5.57
C CYS A 299 5.05 9.20 -4.34
N GLN A 300 3.89 8.72 -3.90
CA GLN A 300 3.79 7.83 -2.75
C GLN A 300 4.62 6.54 -2.92
N LYS A 301 4.57 5.92 -4.11
CA LYS A 301 5.33 4.69 -4.39
C LYS A 301 6.84 4.89 -4.48
N LEU A 302 7.27 6.07 -4.87
CA LEU A 302 8.68 6.47 -4.91
C LEU A 302 9.19 6.98 -3.53
N GLY A 303 8.35 6.96 -2.49
CA GLY A 303 8.70 7.47 -1.16
C GLY A 303 8.69 9.00 -1.07
N HIS A 304 7.97 9.67 -1.98
CA HIS A 304 7.83 11.13 -2.01
C HIS A 304 6.45 11.54 -1.56
N SER A 305 6.32 12.77 -1.07
CA SER A 305 5.02 13.38 -0.81
C SER A 305 4.68 14.44 -1.84
N VAL A 306 3.39 14.64 -2.11
CA VAL A 306 2.89 15.68 -3.00
C VAL A 306 1.77 16.44 -2.33
N ARG A 307 1.76 17.76 -2.49
CA ARG A 307 0.70 18.67 -2.07
C ARG A 307 0.49 19.76 -3.10
N ALA A 308 -0.60 20.47 -3.01
CA ALA A 308 -0.91 21.59 -3.89
C ALA A 308 -1.31 22.82 -3.09
N GLU A 309 -0.90 23.97 -3.61
CA GLU A 309 -1.32 25.28 -3.16
C GLU A 309 -1.81 26.05 -4.39
N SER A 310 -2.94 26.70 -4.30
CA SER A 310 -3.51 27.43 -5.45
C SER A 310 -4.43 28.53 -5.00
N VAL A 311 -4.47 29.59 -5.79
CA VAL A 311 -5.46 30.67 -5.71
C VAL A 311 -6.17 30.76 -7.05
N GLN A 312 -7.48 30.61 -7.03
CA GLN A 312 -8.30 30.68 -8.23
C GLN A 312 -8.11 32.02 -8.96
N GLY A 313 -7.78 31.97 -10.24
CA GLY A 313 -7.50 33.14 -11.07
C GLY A 313 -6.07 33.67 -10.97
N GLU A 314 -5.20 33.09 -10.15
CA GLU A 314 -3.84 33.58 -9.96
C GLU A 314 -2.76 32.55 -10.27
N TYR A 315 -2.79 31.38 -9.61
CA TYR A 315 -1.74 30.36 -9.77
C TYR A 315 -2.15 28.98 -9.27
N THR A 316 -1.43 27.97 -9.73
CA THR A 316 -1.36 26.63 -9.13
C THR A 316 0.10 26.28 -8.86
N ASP A 317 0.41 25.81 -7.65
CA ASP A 317 1.74 25.33 -7.23
C ASP A 317 1.62 23.87 -6.76
N ILE A 318 2.20 22.94 -7.49
CA ILE A 318 2.30 21.53 -7.10
C ILE A 318 3.67 21.31 -6.47
N ILE A 319 3.66 20.92 -5.20
CA ILE A 319 4.87 20.80 -4.38
C ILE A 319 5.16 19.34 -4.13
N ILE A 320 6.34 18.88 -4.59
CA ILE A 320 6.80 17.50 -4.39
C ILE A 320 7.99 17.51 -3.43
N SER A 321 7.90 16.76 -2.32
CA SER A 321 8.98 16.70 -1.35
C SER A 321 9.70 15.35 -1.39
N PHE A 322 11.01 15.38 -1.49
CA PHE A 322 11.95 14.26 -1.55
C PHE A 322 12.71 14.19 -0.22
N GLY A 323 12.63 13.05 0.49
CA GLY A 323 13.41 12.79 1.70
C GLY A 323 14.90 12.63 1.39
N LYS A 324 15.78 13.16 2.25
CA LYS A 324 17.24 13.01 2.09
C LYS A 324 17.79 11.73 2.73
N ASN A 325 17.07 11.13 3.70
CA ASN A 325 17.63 10.10 4.59
C ASN A 325 17.04 8.69 4.45
N ASP A 326 16.00 8.46 3.64
CA ASP A 326 15.24 7.19 3.69
C ASP A 326 15.85 6.00 2.93
N PHE A 327 17.01 6.16 2.25
CA PHE A 327 17.58 5.09 1.42
C PHE A 327 19.03 4.72 1.75
N LEU A 328 19.63 5.24 2.82
CA LEU A 328 21.04 4.94 3.19
C LEU A 328 21.19 3.80 4.21
N GLU A 329 20.11 3.19 4.69
CA GLU A 329 20.19 2.12 5.71
C GLU A 329 19.84 0.71 5.20
N VAL A 330 19.77 0.47 3.90
CA VAL A 330 19.63 -0.89 3.35
C VAL A 330 20.84 -1.20 2.48
N SER A 331 21.95 -1.53 3.15
CA SER A 331 23.10 -2.19 2.57
C SER A 331 23.40 -3.49 3.33
#